data_00356d9157b8cb7c1e89cf12ba337011
#
_entry.id   00356d9157b8cb7c1e89cf12ba337011
#
_cell.length_a   1.000
_cell.length_b   1.000
_cell.length_c   1.000
_cell.angle_alpha   90.00
_cell.angle_beta   90.00
_cell.angle_gamma   90.00
#
_symmetry.space_group_name_H-M   'P 1'
#
loop_
_entity.id
_entity.type
_entity.pdbx_description
1 polymer ?
#
loop_
_entity_poly.entity_id
_entity_poly.type
_entity_poly.pdbx_seq_one_letter_code
_entity_poly.pdbx_strand_id
1 'polypeptide(L)'
;MQYTLSILVENQAGVLSKISGLFSRRGFNIDSLAVGVTQDPSVSRITIVANGDEYIVEQLEKQLNKLIPVIKVKRLNEGEFI
;
A
#
# COMPACT_ATOMS: atom_id res chain seq x y z
N MET A 1 13.22 1.79 9.55
CA MET A 1 12.05 2.38 10.21
C MET A 1 10.78 1.74 9.68
N GLN A 2 9.76 1.62 10.51
CA GLN A 2 8.53 0.94 10.13
C GLN A 2 7.48 1.95 9.69
N TYR A 3 6.79 1.64 8.60
CA TYR A 3 5.73 2.48 8.05
C TYR A 3 4.48 1.66 7.82
N THR A 4 3.33 2.32 7.98
CA THR A 4 2.04 1.71 7.68
C THR A 4 1.37 2.52 6.58
N LEU A 5 1.03 1.85 5.49
CA LEU A 5 0.38 2.47 4.34
C LEU A 5 -1.01 1.89 4.15
N SER A 6 -1.98 2.77 3.92
CA SER A 6 -3.34 2.38 3.56
C SER A 6 -3.54 2.73 2.09
N ILE A 7 -3.87 1.74 1.27
CA ILE A 7 -3.99 1.91 -0.16
C ILE A 7 -5.41 1.50 -0.58
N LEU A 8 -6.14 2.44 -1.16
CA LEU A 8 -7.45 2.14 -1.76
C LEU A 8 -7.23 1.81 -3.22
N VAL A 9 -7.74 0.67 -3.64
CA VAL A 9 -7.55 0.19 -5.01
C VAL A 9 -8.86 -0.29 -5.61
N GLU A 10 -8.96 -0.19 -6.92
CA GLU A 10 -10.03 -0.86 -7.65
C GLU A 10 -9.82 -2.37 -7.54
N ASN A 11 -10.90 -3.10 -7.33
CA ASN A 11 -10.84 -4.53 -7.11
C ASN A 11 -10.64 -5.26 -8.43
N GLN A 12 -9.39 -5.32 -8.89
CA GLN A 12 -8.99 -5.94 -10.15
C GLN A 12 -8.00 -7.07 -9.89
N ALA A 13 -8.00 -8.05 -10.79
CA ALA A 13 -7.06 -9.16 -10.72
C ALA A 13 -5.62 -8.63 -10.86
N GLY A 14 -4.70 -9.17 -10.07
CA GLY A 14 -3.28 -8.85 -10.16
C GLY A 14 -2.83 -7.56 -9.49
N VAL A 15 -3.74 -6.77 -8.92
CA VAL A 15 -3.38 -5.52 -8.23
C VAL A 15 -2.44 -5.79 -7.06
N LEU A 16 -2.76 -6.78 -6.26
CA LEU A 16 -1.96 -7.12 -5.08
C LEU A 16 -0.54 -7.52 -5.48
N SER A 17 -0.41 -8.31 -6.54
CA SER A 17 0.91 -8.71 -7.04
C SER A 17 1.73 -7.54 -7.52
N LYS A 18 1.11 -6.58 -8.20
CA LYS A 18 1.80 -5.38 -8.67
C LYS A 18 2.32 -4.55 -7.50
N ILE A 19 1.49 -4.36 -6.49
CA ILE A 19 1.86 -3.58 -5.32
C ILE A 19 2.98 -4.27 -4.53
N SER A 20 2.84 -5.56 -4.28
CA SER A 20 3.89 -6.33 -3.59
C SER A 20 5.21 -6.29 -4.35
N GLY A 21 5.14 -6.38 -5.67
CA GLY A 21 6.33 -6.31 -6.52
C GLY A 21 7.06 -4.98 -6.42
N LEU A 22 6.33 -3.88 -6.29
CA LEU A 22 6.95 -2.57 -6.11
C LEU A 22 7.74 -2.49 -4.81
N PHE A 23 7.17 -2.99 -3.73
CA PHE A 23 7.86 -3.01 -2.43
C PHE A 23 9.13 -3.86 -2.49
N SER A 24 9.04 -5.04 -3.08
CA SER A 24 10.19 -5.94 -3.20
C SER A 24 11.32 -5.33 -4.02
N ARG A 25 10.98 -4.69 -5.13
CA ARG A 25 11.99 -4.10 -6.02
C ARG A 25 12.71 -2.91 -5.40
N ARG A 26 12.07 -2.23 -4.45
CA ARG A 26 12.67 -1.07 -3.79
C ARG A 26 13.40 -1.42 -2.50
N GLY A 27 13.50 -2.69 -2.18
CA GLY A 27 14.17 -3.12 -0.97
C GLY A 27 13.39 -2.90 0.31
N PHE A 28 12.08 -2.66 0.19
CA PHE A 28 11.21 -2.58 1.35
C PHE A 28 10.78 -3.98 1.77
N ASN A 29 10.91 -4.25 3.04
CA ASN A 29 10.50 -5.52 3.60
C ASN A 29 9.08 -5.40 4.14
N ILE A 30 8.15 -6.17 3.59
CA ILE A 30 6.78 -6.17 4.06
C ILE A 30 6.67 -7.07 5.28
N ASP A 31 6.32 -6.48 6.42
CA ASP A 31 6.14 -7.21 7.68
C ASP A 31 4.74 -7.79 7.77
N SER A 32 3.75 -7.07 7.27
CA SER A 32 2.38 -7.55 7.30
C SER A 32 1.60 -6.92 6.16
N LEU A 33 0.62 -7.66 5.67
CA LEU A 33 -0.24 -7.20 4.58
C LEU A 33 -1.64 -7.73 4.84
N ALA A 34 -2.62 -6.83 4.83
CA ALA A 34 -4.01 -7.20 5.01
C ALA A 34 -4.86 -6.54 3.93
N VAL A 35 -5.83 -7.28 3.42
CA VAL A 35 -6.77 -6.77 2.42
C VAL A 35 -8.16 -6.78 3.05
N GLY A 36 -8.84 -5.66 2.99
CA GLY A 36 -10.17 -5.52 3.54
C GLY A 36 -11.17 -4.98 2.51
N VAL A 37 -12.43 -5.28 2.75
CA VAL A 37 -13.51 -4.72 1.94
C VAL A 37 -13.82 -3.30 2.41
N THR A 38 -14.38 -2.50 1.50
CA THR A 38 -14.90 -1.18 1.82
C THR A 38 -16.42 -1.20 1.64
N GLN A 39 -17.07 -0.05 1.82
CA GLN A 39 -18.52 0.05 1.57
C GLN A 39 -18.83 -0.14 0.08
N ASP A 40 -17.87 0.15 -0.79
CA ASP A 40 -18.01 -0.05 -2.23
C ASP A 40 -17.41 -1.41 -2.59
N PRO A 41 -18.22 -2.36 -3.10
CA PRO A 41 -17.71 -3.70 -3.44
C PRO A 41 -16.68 -3.70 -4.58
N SER A 42 -16.58 -2.63 -5.35
CA SER A 42 -15.57 -2.53 -6.39
C SER A 42 -14.23 -1.97 -5.89
N VAL A 43 -14.15 -1.62 -4.62
CA VAL A 43 -12.96 -1.02 -4.02
C VAL A 43 -12.50 -1.84 -2.82
N SER A 44 -11.20 -2.10 -2.76
CA SER A 44 -10.59 -2.78 -1.63
C SER A 44 -9.58 -1.88 -0.95
N ARG A 45 -9.35 -2.11 0.34
CA ARG A 45 -8.31 -1.43 1.09
C ARG A 45 -7.20 -2.40 1.41
N ILE A 46 -5.98 -2.03 1.04
CA ILE A 46 -4.79 -2.80 1.36
C ILE A 46 -4.03 -2.05 2.44
N THR A 47 -3.77 -2.71 3.56
CA THR A 47 -2.96 -2.13 4.63
C THR A 47 -1.65 -2.86 4.69
N ILE A 48 -0.55 -2.13 4.53
CA ILE A 48 0.79 -2.72 4.50
C ILE A 48 1.62 -2.10 5.61
N VAL A 49 2.22 -2.98 6.42
CA VAL A 49 3.24 -2.56 7.39
C VAL A 49 4.59 -3.02 6.84
N ALA A 50 5.49 -2.08 6.64
CA ALA A 50 6.76 -2.37 5.99
C ALA A 50 7.91 -1.60 6.64
N ASN A 51 9.10 -2.15 6.53
CA ASN A 51 10.33 -1.53 7.04
C ASN A 51 11.19 -1.06 5.89
N GLY A 52 11.75 0.13 6.05
CA GLY A 52 12.66 0.69 5.07
C GLY A 52 13.02 2.12 5.39
N ASP A 53 13.67 2.75 4.42
CA ASP A 53 14.14 4.13 4.50
C ASP A 53 13.01 5.09 4.11
N GLU A 54 12.92 6.22 4.81
CA GLU A 54 11.89 7.22 4.52
C GLU A 54 11.93 7.71 3.07
N TYR A 55 13.13 7.89 2.53
CA TYR A 55 13.27 8.29 1.13
C TYR A 55 12.61 7.27 0.20
N ILE A 56 12.81 5.99 0.49
CA ILE A 56 12.23 4.94 -0.34
C ILE A 56 10.71 4.86 -0.18
N VAL A 57 10.19 5.09 1.02
CA VAL A 57 8.73 5.08 1.19
C VAL A 57 8.08 6.23 0.43
N GLU A 58 8.72 7.39 0.36
CA GLU A 58 8.21 8.49 -0.45
C GLU A 58 8.20 8.13 -1.94
N GLN A 59 9.22 7.45 -2.41
CA GLN A 59 9.27 6.98 -3.80
C GLN A 59 8.16 5.97 -4.08
N LEU A 60 7.92 5.07 -3.14
CA LEU A 60 6.84 4.09 -3.25
C LEU A 60 5.47 4.76 -3.33
N GLU A 61 5.23 5.75 -2.47
CA GLU A 61 3.97 6.48 -2.49
C GLU A 61 3.72 7.13 -3.86
N LYS A 62 4.76 7.74 -4.42
CA LYS A 62 4.65 8.36 -5.74
C LYS A 62 4.36 7.34 -6.84
N GLN A 63 5.05 6.20 -6.79
CA GLN A 63 4.85 5.15 -7.79
C GLN A 63 3.47 4.49 -7.66
N LEU A 64 3.02 4.27 -6.42
CA LEU A 64 1.69 3.71 -6.19
C LEU A 64 0.62 4.63 -6.76
N ASN A 65 0.76 5.94 -6.58
CA ASN A 65 -0.21 6.91 -7.09
C ASN A 65 -0.27 6.94 -8.62
N LYS A 66 0.74 6.43 -9.30
CA LYS A 66 0.77 6.35 -10.76
C LYS A 66 0.12 5.09 -11.31
N LEU A 67 -0.14 4.10 -10.48
CA LEU A 67 -0.79 2.87 -10.93
C LEU A 67 -2.27 3.14 -11.16
N ILE A 68 -2.76 2.72 -12.32
CA ILE A 68 -4.15 2.98 -12.72
C ILE A 68 -5.16 2.46 -11.70
N PRO A 69 -5.04 1.22 -11.17
CA PRO A 69 -6.02 0.72 -10.20
C PRO A 69 -5.91 1.33 -8.80
N VAL A 70 -4.88 2.13 -8.52
CA VAL A 70 -4.73 2.76 -7.21
C VAL A 70 -5.52 4.06 -7.17
N ILE A 71 -6.45 4.15 -6.23
CA ILE A 71 -7.32 5.30 -6.05
C ILE A 71 -6.68 6.32 -5.12
N LYS A 72 -6.13 5.85 -4.01
CA LYS A 72 -5.56 6.72 -2.99
C LYS A 72 -4.54 5.96 -2.16
N VAL A 73 -3.46 6.66 -1.81
CA VAL A 73 -2.43 6.14 -0.90
C VAL A 73 -2.35 7.09 0.29
N LYS A 74 -2.38 6.54 1.50
CA LYS A 74 -2.24 7.32 2.71
C LYS A 74 -1.23 6.65 3.63
N ARG A 75 -0.26 7.44 4.12
CA ARG A 75 0.63 6.98 5.17
C ARG A 75 -0.08 7.20 6.51
N LEU A 76 -0.23 6.15 7.30
CA LEU A 76 -0.90 6.23 8.59
C LEU A 76 0.09 6.58 9.67
N ASN A 77 -0.31 7.48 10.55
CA ASN A 77 0.47 7.80 11.73
C ASN A 77 0.13 6.82 12.85
N GLU A 78 1.01 6.74 13.84
CA GLU A 78 0.77 5.90 14.99
C GLU A 78 -0.58 6.25 15.63
N GLY A 79 -1.41 5.24 15.85
CA GLY A 79 -2.74 5.41 16.43
C GLY A 79 -3.87 5.57 15.43
N GLU A 80 -3.58 5.73 14.13
CA GLU A 80 -4.61 5.88 13.10
C GLU A 80 -5.07 4.56 12.49
N PHE A 81 -4.34 3.50 12.71
CA PHE A 81 -4.62 2.20 12.09
C PHE A 81 -5.28 1.26 13.10
N ILE A 82 -6.54 1.46 13.33
CA ILE A 82 -7.28 0.61 14.27
C ILE A 82 -8.24 -0.27 13.52
#